data_baf911d04866b0249e6f9d7bacc41b7b
#
_entry.id   baf911d04866b0249e6f9d7bacc41b7b
#
_cell.length_a   1.000
_cell.length_b   1.000
_cell.length_c   1.000
_cell.angle_alpha   90.00
_cell.angle_beta   90.00
_cell.angle_gamma   90.00
#
_symmetry.space_group_name_H-M   'P 1'
#
loop_
_entity.id
_entity.type
_entity.pdbx_description
1 polymer ?
#
loop_
_entity_poly.entity_id
_entity_poly.type
_entity_poly.pdbx_seq_one_letter_code
_entity_poly.pdbx_strand_id
1 'polypeptide(L)'
;MDNNKTKEGKTTHIFERPIAITDVETTGLDFAIQEIVEIGLVIINQKTLEIIDTLDVKVKPEHIKTANEFALKVNGYNETDWKNAITLKEAMSIYGEKTKDAIFCAHNVTFDWSFIFEAFRKTGIKNQMDHHRIDLFTMIWMKLRNSSFEKFNLNEVAKRLGVPEEPMPHRAINGTMTAYKIYKK
;
A
#
# COMPACT_ATOMS: atom_id res chain seq x y z
N MET A 1 -41.94 -15.51 24.29
CA MET A 1 -41.11 -14.30 24.27
C MET A 1 -39.67 -14.74 24.09
N ASP A 2 -39.27 -14.92 22.85
CA ASP A 2 -37.92 -15.38 22.50
C ASP A 2 -36.95 -14.19 22.46
N ASN A 3 -36.07 -14.17 23.45
CA ASN A 3 -34.96 -13.22 23.52
C ASN A 3 -33.79 -13.73 22.64
N ASN A 4 -33.90 -13.61 21.34
CA ASN A 4 -32.77 -13.84 20.42
C ASN A 4 -31.92 -12.56 20.35
N LYS A 5 -31.15 -12.28 21.41
CA LYS A 5 -30.07 -11.30 21.35
C LYS A 5 -28.95 -11.90 20.52
N THR A 6 -28.89 -11.53 19.24
CA THR A 6 -27.71 -11.68 18.41
C THR A 6 -26.51 -11.12 19.17
N LYS A 7 -25.51 -11.98 19.42
CA LYS A 7 -24.21 -11.56 19.94
C LYS A 7 -23.61 -10.58 18.93
N GLU A 8 -23.68 -9.27 19.25
CA GLU A 8 -22.88 -8.28 18.57
C GLU A 8 -21.42 -8.72 18.65
N GLY A 9 -20.81 -8.96 17.49
CA GLY A 9 -19.41 -9.36 17.43
C GLY A 9 -18.54 -8.31 18.12
N LYS A 10 -17.69 -8.74 19.07
CA LYS A 10 -16.71 -7.86 19.69
C LYS A 10 -15.90 -7.20 18.57
N THR A 11 -16.04 -5.89 18.39
CA THR A 11 -15.18 -5.11 17.51
C THR A 11 -13.77 -5.19 18.05
N THR A 12 -12.83 -5.68 17.24
CA THR A 12 -11.40 -5.72 17.59
C THR A 12 -10.93 -4.31 17.93
N HIS A 13 -10.27 -4.14 19.08
CA HIS A 13 -9.75 -2.84 19.48
C HIS A 13 -8.73 -2.34 18.43
N ILE A 14 -8.73 -1.03 18.14
CA ILE A 14 -7.90 -0.45 17.07
C ILE A 14 -6.42 -0.81 17.21
N PHE A 15 -5.87 -0.86 18.42
CA PHE A 15 -4.47 -1.24 18.69
C PHE A 15 -4.20 -2.75 18.64
N GLU A 16 -5.20 -3.57 18.33
CA GLU A 16 -5.07 -5.01 18.10
C GLU A 16 -5.17 -5.38 16.62
N ARG A 17 -5.57 -4.41 15.78
CA ARG A 17 -5.67 -4.61 14.34
C ARG A 17 -4.28 -4.67 13.71
N PRO A 18 -4.06 -5.52 12.69
CA PRO A 18 -2.82 -5.47 11.92
C PRO A 18 -2.71 -4.15 11.15
N ILE A 19 -1.49 -3.76 10.83
CA ILE A 19 -1.22 -2.65 9.93
C ILE A 19 -0.82 -3.22 8.57
N ALA A 20 -1.49 -2.80 7.52
CA ALA A 20 -1.23 -3.15 6.13
C ALA A 20 -0.44 -2.01 5.46
N ILE A 21 0.88 -2.11 5.47
CA ILE A 21 1.76 -1.16 4.79
C ILE A 21 1.72 -1.51 3.32
N THR A 22 1.26 -0.58 2.50
CA THR A 22 1.00 -0.77 1.07
C THR A 22 1.75 0.26 0.25
N ASP A 23 2.24 -0.14 -0.90
CA ASP A 23 2.78 0.72 -1.94
C ASP A 23 2.27 0.21 -3.30
N VAL A 24 2.03 1.08 -4.26
CA VAL A 24 1.57 0.71 -5.59
C VAL A 24 2.41 1.36 -6.68
N GLU A 25 2.78 0.58 -7.70
CA GLU A 25 3.27 1.12 -8.94
C GLU A 25 2.12 1.28 -9.93
N THR A 26 2.13 2.39 -10.66
CA THR A 26 0.99 2.79 -11.49
C THR A 26 1.42 3.25 -12.87
N THR A 27 0.48 3.31 -13.81
CA THR A 27 0.71 3.86 -15.15
C THR A 27 0.75 5.40 -15.17
N GLY A 28 0.58 6.08 -14.03
CA GLY A 28 0.62 7.53 -13.88
C GLY A 28 -0.02 7.99 -12.57
N LEU A 29 -0.24 9.29 -12.41
CA LEU A 29 -0.60 9.88 -11.11
C LEU A 29 -2.12 10.01 -10.88
N ASP A 30 -2.93 10.00 -11.91
CA ASP A 30 -4.39 10.20 -11.81
C ASP A 30 -5.12 8.86 -11.64
N PHE A 31 -5.53 8.54 -10.43
CA PHE A 31 -6.23 7.29 -10.10
C PHE A 31 -7.56 7.07 -10.83
N ALA A 32 -8.16 8.13 -11.42
CA ALA A 32 -9.41 8.02 -12.15
C ALA A 32 -9.21 7.37 -13.54
N ILE A 33 -8.05 7.59 -14.15
CA ILE A 33 -7.74 7.15 -15.52
C ILE A 33 -6.52 6.24 -15.62
N GLN A 34 -5.63 6.28 -14.63
CA GLN A 34 -4.43 5.44 -14.61
C GLN A 34 -4.68 4.12 -13.87
N GLU A 35 -3.79 3.17 -14.06
CA GLU A 35 -3.97 1.79 -13.60
C GLU A 35 -2.83 1.36 -12.68
N ILE A 36 -3.13 0.48 -11.74
CA ILE A 36 -2.13 -0.21 -10.93
C ILE A 36 -1.41 -1.24 -11.80
N VAL A 37 -0.08 -1.29 -11.75
CA VAL A 37 0.75 -2.32 -12.40
C VAL A 37 1.49 -3.21 -11.41
N GLU A 38 1.68 -2.78 -10.16
CA GLU A 38 2.16 -3.61 -9.05
C GLU A 38 1.47 -3.23 -7.74
N ILE A 39 1.31 -4.22 -6.84
CA ILE A 39 0.91 -4.01 -5.45
C ILE A 39 1.93 -4.69 -4.55
N GLY A 40 2.58 -3.90 -3.70
CA GLY A 40 3.39 -4.34 -2.59
C GLY A 40 2.61 -4.23 -1.29
N LEU A 41 2.70 -5.24 -0.43
CA LEU A 41 2.04 -5.27 0.86
C LEU A 41 2.92 -5.95 1.90
N VAL A 42 3.04 -5.32 3.05
CA VAL A 42 3.61 -5.92 4.27
C VAL A 42 2.58 -5.74 5.39
N ILE A 43 2.11 -6.84 5.94
CA ILE A 43 1.20 -6.84 7.08
C ILE A 43 2.01 -7.07 8.35
N ILE A 44 1.84 -6.21 9.34
CA ILE A 44 2.57 -6.30 10.60
C ILE A 44 1.63 -6.40 11.80
N ASN A 45 2.10 -7.10 12.83
CA ASN A 45 1.52 -7.01 14.15
C ASN A 45 1.80 -5.62 14.73
N GLN A 46 0.76 -4.91 15.13
CA GLN A 46 0.91 -3.53 15.60
C GLN A 46 1.71 -3.40 16.90
N LYS A 47 1.71 -4.41 17.76
CA LYS A 47 2.40 -4.40 19.06
C LYS A 47 3.86 -4.84 18.96
N THR A 48 4.14 -5.91 18.19
CA THR A 48 5.49 -6.48 18.07
C THR A 48 6.27 -5.90 16.88
N LEU A 49 5.59 -5.26 15.94
CA LEU A 49 6.12 -4.78 14.66
C LEU A 49 6.71 -5.89 13.79
N GLU A 50 6.38 -7.14 14.07
CA GLU A 50 6.80 -8.29 13.27
C GLU A 50 5.91 -8.44 12.03
N ILE A 51 6.52 -8.86 10.93
CA ILE A 51 5.79 -9.16 9.70
C ILE A 51 4.97 -10.43 9.90
N ILE A 52 3.68 -10.35 9.63
CA ILE A 52 2.72 -11.46 9.69
C ILE A 52 2.57 -12.08 8.29
N ASP A 53 2.48 -11.23 7.26
CA ASP A 53 2.22 -11.66 5.89
C ASP A 53 2.71 -10.63 4.88
N THR A 54 2.88 -11.03 3.62
CA THR A 54 3.32 -10.16 2.53
C THR A 54 2.55 -10.47 1.24
N LEU A 55 2.54 -9.50 0.33
CA LEU A 55 2.11 -9.70 -1.05
C LEU A 55 3.03 -8.89 -1.97
N ASP A 56 3.47 -9.54 -3.04
CA ASP A 56 4.19 -8.92 -4.15
C ASP A 56 3.54 -9.43 -5.44
N VAL A 57 2.79 -8.57 -6.12
CA VAL A 57 2.00 -8.99 -7.28
C VAL A 57 2.03 -7.97 -8.39
N LYS A 58 2.31 -8.46 -9.60
CA LYS A 58 2.19 -7.70 -10.85
C LYS A 58 0.77 -7.78 -11.37
N VAL A 59 0.24 -6.62 -11.75
CA VAL A 59 -1.11 -6.46 -12.28
C VAL A 59 -1.04 -6.11 -13.76
N LYS A 60 -1.82 -6.82 -14.56
CA LYS A 60 -1.90 -6.58 -16.00
C LYS A 60 -2.74 -5.35 -16.27
N PRO A 61 -2.17 -4.26 -16.83
CA PRO A 61 -2.96 -3.09 -17.21
C PRO A 61 -3.85 -3.41 -18.42
N GLU A 62 -5.05 -2.84 -18.45
CA GLU A 62 -6.00 -2.99 -19.56
C GLU A 62 -5.79 -1.91 -20.64
N HIS A 63 -5.31 -0.73 -20.24
CA HIS A 63 -5.19 0.46 -21.10
C HIS A 63 -3.76 1.01 -21.14
N ILE A 64 -2.77 0.14 -21.33
CA ILE A 64 -1.34 0.54 -21.33
C ILE A 64 -1.01 1.69 -22.29
N LYS A 65 -1.79 1.86 -23.37
CA LYS A 65 -1.59 2.94 -24.35
C LYS A 65 -1.85 4.34 -23.78
N THR A 66 -2.56 4.45 -22.66
CA THR A 66 -2.83 5.72 -21.96
C THR A 66 -1.83 6.00 -20.85
N ALA A 67 -0.87 5.09 -20.63
CA ALA A 67 0.13 5.20 -19.60
C ALA A 67 1.06 6.41 -19.82
N ASN A 68 1.49 6.99 -18.71
CA ASN A 68 2.53 8.01 -18.71
C ASN A 68 3.91 7.34 -18.88
N GLU A 69 4.64 7.67 -19.92
CA GLU A 69 5.95 7.09 -20.25
C GLU A 69 6.97 7.26 -19.10
N PHE A 70 6.92 8.40 -18.40
CA PHE A 70 7.81 8.64 -17.26
C PHE A 70 7.50 7.67 -16.11
N ALA A 71 6.22 7.42 -15.81
CA ALA A 71 5.81 6.46 -14.79
C ALA A 71 6.31 5.05 -15.12
N LEU A 72 6.11 4.60 -16.38
CA LEU A 72 6.60 3.30 -16.85
C LEU A 72 8.13 3.16 -16.78
N LYS A 73 8.86 4.26 -17.02
CA LYS A 73 10.31 4.27 -16.87
C LYS A 73 10.75 4.16 -15.40
N VAL A 74 10.04 4.81 -14.50
CA VAL A 74 10.35 4.79 -13.06
C VAL A 74 10.14 3.39 -12.48
N ASN A 75 9.01 2.75 -12.76
CA ASN A 75 8.69 1.41 -12.25
C ASN A 75 9.23 0.26 -13.13
N GLY A 76 9.88 0.57 -14.26
CA GLY A 76 10.50 -0.42 -15.12
C GLY A 76 9.51 -1.38 -15.78
N TYR A 77 8.25 -0.96 -15.96
CA TYR A 77 7.26 -1.77 -16.65
C TYR A 77 7.74 -2.18 -18.05
N ASN A 78 7.62 -3.46 -18.37
CA ASN A 78 7.80 -4.00 -19.72
C ASN A 78 6.96 -5.28 -19.89
N GLU A 79 6.53 -5.54 -21.11
CA GLU A 79 5.62 -6.66 -21.40
C GLU A 79 6.22 -8.03 -21.07
N THR A 80 7.54 -8.19 -21.17
CA THR A 80 8.23 -9.45 -20.90
C THR A 80 8.14 -9.83 -19.44
N ASP A 81 8.41 -8.88 -18.54
CA ASP A 81 8.39 -9.10 -17.10
C ASP A 81 6.95 -9.16 -16.54
N TRP A 82 5.98 -8.56 -17.26
CA TRP A 82 4.55 -8.60 -16.92
C TRP A 82 3.77 -9.70 -17.65
N LYS A 83 4.43 -10.59 -18.41
CA LYS A 83 3.74 -11.68 -19.15
C LYS A 83 2.88 -12.59 -18.29
N ASN A 84 3.27 -12.75 -17.02
CA ASN A 84 2.56 -13.58 -16.03
C ASN A 84 1.78 -12.72 -15.00
N ALA A 85 1.60 -11.42 -15.27
CA ALA A 85 0.80 -10.55 -14.40
C ALA A 85 -0.66 -11.01 -14.40
N ILE A 86 -1.27 -10.95 -13.22
CA ILE A 86 -2.67 -11.33 -13.02
C ILE A 86 -3.60 -10.14 -13.28
N THR A 87 -4.89 -10.40 -13.39
CA THR A 87 -5.88 -9.34 -13.55
C THR A 87 -6.01 -8.50 -12.28
N LEU A 88 -6.47 -7.25 -12.41
CA LEU A 88 -6.75 -6.40 -11.25
C LEU A 88 -7.73 -7.08 -10.29
N LYS A 89 -8.74 -7.79 -10.80
CA LYS A 89 -9.73 -8.47 -9.97
C LYS A 89 -9.12 -9.60 -9.14
N GLU A 90 -8.24 -10.41 -9.73
CA GLU A 90 -7.52 -11.47 -9.00
C GLU A 90 -6.59 -10.87 -7.94
N ALA A 91 -5.83 -9.83 -8.28
CA ALA A 91 -4.96 -9.14 -7.34
C ALA A 91 -5.73 -8.56 -6.16
N MET A 92 -6.86 -7.88 -6.43
CA MET A 92 -7.71 -7.30 -5.38
C MET A 92 -8.44 -8.33 -4.55
N SER A 93 -8.75 -9.51 -5.09
CA SER A 93 -9.29 -10.62 -4.29
C SER A 93 -8.29 -11.09 -3.25
N ILE A 94 -7.03 -11.29 -3.64
CA ILE A 94 -5.93 -11.69 -2.73
C ILE A 94 -5.65 -10.58 -1.72
N TYR A 95 -5.52 -9.34 -2.21
CA TYR A 95 -5.27 -8.17 -1.38
C TYR A 95 -6.36 -7.95 -0.33
N GLY A 96 -7.64 -7.99 -0.73
CA GLY A 96 -8.78 -7.78 0.16
C GLY A 96 -8.91 -8.85 1.24
N GLU A 97 -8.57 -10.11 0.94
CA GLU A 97 -8.55 -11.20 1.92
C GLU A 97 -7.43 -10.98 2.96
N LYS A 98 -6.21 -10.67 2.49
CA LYS A 98 -5.06 -10.43 3.37
C LYS A 98 -5.22 -9.20 4.27
N THR A 99 -5.88 -8.15 3.78
CA THR A 99 -6.02 -6.86 4.49
C THR A 99 -7.30 -6.74 5.31
N LYS A 100 -8.07 -7.81 5.45
CA LYS A 100 -9.29 -7.81 6.27
C LYS A 100 -8.99 -7.34 7.70
N ASP A 101 -9.80 -6.39 8.19
CA ASP A 101 -9.68 -5.75 9.50
C ASP A 101 -8.37 -4.97 9.75
N ALA A 102 -7.47 -4.88 8.78
CA ALA A 102 -6.21 -4.14 8.90
C ALA A 102 -6.42 -2.62 8.76
N ILE A 103 -5.52 -1.85 9.37
CA ILE A 103 -5.40 -0.40 9.16
C ILE A 103 -4.45 -0.19 7.98
N PHE A 104 -4.91 0.53 6.96
CA PHE A 104 -4.07 0.89 5.81
C PHE A 104 -2.98 1.89 6.21
N CYS A 105 -1.76 1.65 5.77
CA CYS A 105 -0.62 2.54 5.95
C CYS A 105 0.16 2.69 4.65
N ALA A 106 0.58 3.91 4.32
CA ALA A 106 1.47 4.18 3.18
C ALA A 106 2.31 5.45 3.42
N HIS A 107 3.37 5.64 2.63
CA HIS A 107 4.10 6.91 2.58
C HIS A 107 3.40 7.85 1.60
N ASN A 108 2.79 8.94 2.11
CA ASN A 108 1.83 9.77 1.38
C ASN A 108 0.54 8.97 1.05
N VAL A 109 -0.14 8.57 2.10
CA VAL A 109 -1.29 7.65 2.11
C VAL A 109 -2.37 8.00 1.07
N THR A 110 -2.54 9.27 0.74
CA THR A 110 -3.57 9.72 -0.20
C THR A 110 -3.37 9.12 -1.59
N PHE A 111 -2.12 8.99 -2.04
CA PHE A 111 -1.82 8.43 -3.36
C PHE A 111 -2.21 6.95 -3.44
N ASP A 112 -1.58 6.12 -2.63
CA ASP A 112 -1.79 4.66 -2.69
C ASP A 112 -3.23 4.29 -2.34
N TRP A 113 -3.79 4.95 -1.34
CA TRP A 113 -5.18 4.69 -0.96
C TRP A 113 -6.17 5.03 -2.08
N SER A 114 -5.95 6.10 -2.84
CA SER A 114 -6.84 6.46 -3.95
C SER A 114 -6.88 5.36 -5.02
N PHE A 115 -5.73 4.81 -5.39
CA PHE A 115 -5.64 3.70 -6.34
C PHE A 115 -6.26 2.40 -5.79
N ILE A 116 -5.94 2.03 -4.56
CA ILE A 116 -6.49 0.82 -3.91
C ILE A 116 -8.01 0.94 -3.72
N PHE A 117 -8.51 2.10 -3.30
CA PHE A 117 -9.95 2.33 -3.13
C PHE A 117 -10.68 2.23 -4.47
N GLU A 118 -10.15 2.85 -5.51
CA GLU A 118 -10.70 2.76 -6.87
C GLU A 118 -10.64 1.34 -7.42
N ALA A 119 -9.57 0.58 -7.12
CA ALA A 119 -9.47 -0.82 -7.50
C ALA A 119 -10.53 -1.69 -6.81
N PHE A 120 -10.82 -1.49 -5.53
CA PHE A 120 -11.97 -2.14 -4.86
C PHE A 120 -13.29 -1.81 -5.56
N ARG A 121 -13.50 -0.54 -5.91
CA ARG A 121 -14.71 -0.07 -6.58
C ARG A 121 -14.86 -0.71 -7.98
N LYS A 122 -13.80 -0.68 -8.80
CA LYS A 122 -13.80 -1.24 -10.17
C LYS A 122 -14.02 -2.75 -10.19
N THR A 123 -13.41 -3.47 -9.26
CA THR A 123 -13.47 -4.94 -9.22
C THR A 123 -14.72 -5.50 -8.54
N GLY A 124 -15.42 -4.68 -7.75
CA GLY A 124 -16.56 -5.11 -6.92
C GLY A 124 -16.15 -5.96 -5.72
N ILE A 125 -14.85 -6.11 -5.45
CA ILE A 125 -14.35 -6.77 -4.24
C ILE A 125 -14.68 -5.89 -3.04
N LYS A 126 -15.27 -6.51 -2.00
CA LYS A 126 -15.65 -5.78 -0.79
C LYS A 126 -14.41 -5.34 -0.01
N ASN A 127 -14.25 -4.03 0.19
CA ASN A 127 -13.27 -3.52 1.14
C ASN A 127 -13.72 -3.84 2.57
N GLN A 128 -12.89 -4.60 3.30
CA GLN A 128 -13.12 -5.00 4.69
C GLN A 128 -12.03 -4.45 5.63
N MET A 129 -11.21 -3.51 5.16
CA MET A 129 -10.21 -2.83 6.00
C MET A 129 -10.88 -1.89 7.00
N ASP A 130 -10.14 -1.53 8.03
CA ASP A 130 -10.54 -0.46 8.95
C ASP A 130 -10.70 0.87 8.18
N HIS A 131 -11.56 1.76 8.68
CA HIS A 131 -11.78 3.06 8.04
C HIS A 131 -10.71 4.10 8.36
N HIS A 132 -9.87 3.87 9.37
CA HIS A 132 -8.72 4.74 9.67
C HIS A 132 -7.55 4.47 8.73
N ARG A 133 -6.68 5.45 8.60
CA ARG A 133 -5.47 5.40 7.78
C ARG A 133 -4.29 5.94 8.57
N ILE A 134 -3.12 5.36 8.37
CA ILE A 134 -1.86 5.86 8.90
C ILE A 134 -1.06 6.43 7.75
N ASP A 135 -0.77 7.72 7.83
CA ASP A 135 0.11 8.38 6.87
C ASP A 135 1.53 8.47 7.43
N LEU A 136 2.42 7.68 6.87
CA LEU A 136 3.82 7.64 7.29
C LEU A 136 4.53 8.98 7.03
N PHE A 137 4.17 9.69 5.95
CA PHE A 137 4.67 11.05 5.70
C PHE A 137 4.38 11.98 6.87
N THR A 138 3.13 12.02 7.33
CA THR A 138 2.73 12.88 8.46
C THR A 138 3.47 12.53 9.75
N MET A 139 3.64 11.25 10.05
CA MET A 139 4.41 10.80 11.22
C MET A 139 5.86 11.28 11.17
N ILE A 140 6.50 11.13 10.01
CA ILE A 140 7.89 11.56 9.79
C ILE A 140 7.99 13.07 9.85
N TRP A 141 7.08 13.79 9.23
CA TRP A 141 7.04 15.24 9.25
C TRP A 141 6.95 15.76 10.70
N MET A 142 6.09 15.18 11.51
CA MET A 142 5.97 15.52 12.93
C MET A 142 7.28 15.26 13.70
N LYS A 143 7.95 14.14 13.43
CA LYS A 143 9.22 13.76 14.06
C LYS A 143 10.37 14.69 13.66
N LEU A 144 10.43 15.10 12.39
CA LEU A 144 11.55 15.84 11.81
C LEU A 144 11.30 17.35 11.60
N ARG A 145 10.12 17.88 11.98
CA ARG A 145 9.72 19.28 11.70
C ARG A 145 10.67 20.35 12.21
N ASN A 146 11.46 20.03 13.24
CA ASN A 146 12.45 20.97 13.82
C ASN A 146 13.87 20.74 13.28
N SER A 147 14.05 19.89 12.27
CA SER A 147 15.33 19.63 11.61
C SER A 147 15.44 20.47 10.35
N SER A 148 16.65 20.55 9.79
CA SER A 148 16.93 21.15 8.48
C SER A 148 16.53 20.26 7.29
N PHE A 149 15.60 19.32 7.48
CA PHE A 149 15.21 18.34 6.47
C PHE A 149 14.17 18.93 5.52
N GLU A 150 14.48 18.98 4.22
CA GLU A 150 13.67 19.69 3.22
C GLU A 150 12.89 18.75 2.29
N LYS A 151 13.39 17.52 2.09
CA LYS A 151 12.80 16.57 1.15
C LYS A 151 12.23 15.34 1.87
N PHE A 152 10.95 15.06 1.67
CA PHE A 152 10.21 14.02 2.37
C PHE A 152 9.77 12.86 1.46
N ASN A 153 10.42 12.66 0.30
CA ASN A 153 10.22 11.43 -0.46
C ASN A 153 10.82 10.23 0.29
N LEU A 154 10.34 9.04 -0.02
CA LEU A 154 10.66 7.83 0.74
C LEU A 154 12.17 7.58 0.87
N ASN A 155 12.94 7.76 -0.22
CA ASN A 155 14.38 7.51 -0.23
C ASN A 155 15.17 8.52 0.60
N GLU A 156 14.84 9.82 0.53
CA GLU A 156 15.48 10.82 1.36
C GLU A 156 15.20 10.62 2.86
N VAL A 157 13.98 10.21 3.18
CA VAL A 157 13.61 9.83 4.55
C VAL A 157 14.37 8.58 5.01
N ALA A 158 14.45 7.54 4.17
CA ALA A 158 15.20 6.32 4.45
C ALA A 158 16.65 6.65 4.79
N LYS A 159 17.31 7.42 3.92
CA LYS A 159 18.69 7.90 4.12
C LYS A 159 18.87 8.65 5.45
N ARG A 160 17.95 9.58 5.76
CA ARG A 160 18.00 10.36 7.01
C ARG A 160 17.87 9.51 8.26
N LEU A 161 17.07 8.44 8.20
CA LEU A 161 16.81 7.53 9.31
C LEU A 161 17.79 6.33 9.37
N GLY A 162 18.78 6.27 8.48
CA GLY A 162 19.72 5.15 8.39
C GLY A 162 19.05 3.85 7.96
N VAL A 163 18.05 3.95 7.09
CA VAL A 163 17.37 2.82 6.44
C VAL A 163 17.89 2.70 5.01
N PRO A 164 18.13 1.49 4.46
CA PRO A 164 18.48 1.33 3.06
C PRO A 164 17.44 1.96 2.13
N GLU A 165 17.91 2.70 1.14
CA GLU A 165 17.07 3.31 0.10
C GLU A 165 16.47 2.22 -0.80
N GLU A 166 15.34 2.54 -1.43
CA GLU A 166 14.73 1.68 -2.42
C GLU A 166 15.60 1.64 -3.69
N PRO A 167 15.90 0.44 -4.23
CA PRO A 167 16.66 0.32 -5.48
C PRO A 167 15.83 0.73 -6.70
N MET A 168 16.50 1.14 -7.78
CA MET A 168 15.88 1.35 -9.09
C MET A 168 15.96 0.07 -9.96
N PRO A 169 14.98 -0.20 -10.80
CA PRO A 169 13.70 0.50 -10.91
C PRO A 169 12.84 0.32 -9.65
N HIS A 170 11.92 1.25 -9.41
CA HIS A 170 10.98 1.14 -8.30
C HIS A 170 10.13 -0.12 -8.44
N ARG A 171 9.90 -0.79 -7.30
CA ARG A 171 9.06 -1.98 -7.19
C ARG A 171 8.21 -1.85 -5.94
N ALA A 172 6.93 -2.06 -6.07
CA ALA A 172 5.99 -1.85 -4.97
C ALA A 172 6.40 -2.59 -3.68
N ILE A 173 6.92 -3.81 -3.78
CA ILE A 173 7.39 -4.53 -2.58
C ILE A 173 8.64 -3.88 -1.95
N ASN A 174 9.53 -3.29 -2.74
CA ASN A 174 10.71 -2.61 -2.21
C ASN A 174 10.33 -1.31 -1.49
N GLY A 175 9.44 -0.50 -2.09
CA GLY A 175 8.87 0.69 -1.47
C GLY A 175 8.17 0.34 -0.15
N THR A 176 7.32 -0.68 -0.15
CA THR A 176 6.64 -1.21 1.05
C THR A 176 7.63 -1.64 2.14
N MET A 177 8.68 -2.39 1.78
CA MET A 177 9.71 -2.83 2.75
C MET A 177 10.52 -1.67 3.31
N THR A 178 10.80 -0.65 2.50
CA THR A 178 11.44 0.58 2.95
C THR A 178 10.54 1.36 3.90
N ALA A 179 9.26 1.52 3.55
CA ALA A 179 8.24 2.14 4.41
C ALA A 179 8.08 1.39 5.75
N TYR A 180 8.06 0.05 5.72
CA TYR A 180 8.05 -0.77 6.95
C TYR A 180 9.27 -0.51 7.84
N LYS A 181 10.47 -0.49 7.27
CA LYS A 181 11.70 -0.22 8.05
C LYS A 181 11.69 1.19 8.66
N ILE A 182 11.14 2.18 7.93
CA ILE A 182 10.95 3.54 8.42
C ILE A 182 9.91 3.57 9.54
N TYR A 183 8.79 2.87 9.38
CA TYR A 183 7.72 2.77 10.39
C TYR A 183 8.23 2.27 11.74
N LYS A 184 9.24 1.40 11.74
CA LYS A 184 9.88 0.85 12.95
C LYS A 184 10.82 1.83 13.66
N LYS A 185 11.16 2.98 13.09
CA LYS A 185 12.06 4.00 13.65
C LYS A 185 11.32 5.06 14.45
#